data_19bda4197666f87a09059365157f071b
#
_entry.id   19bda4197666f87a09059365157f071b
#
_cell.length_a   1.000
_cell.length_b   1.000
_cell.length_c   1.000
_cell.angle_alpha   90.00
_cell.angle_beta   90.00
_cell.angle_gamma   90.00
#
_symmetry.space_group_name_H-M   'P 1'
#
loop_
_entity.id
_entity.type
_entity.pdbx_description
1 polymer ?
#
loop_
_entity_poly.entity_id
_entity_poly.type
_entity_poly.pdbx_seq_one_letter_code
_entity_poly.pdbx_strand_id
1 'polypeptide(L)'
;QFKTHKIIYICSVVSEIDKIIKENLKIYRKDLIFINKKKLTSLVHRRVNLSQLGNDRIINVLSAIKIYPKSKSFIIIDLGTATTLDIVINYKYFGGVILPGRTTSYENLISLASGIKNMKFSNDINILGKNTSQALMSGFNIGYKLMIESYLKPVSYTHLTLPTIS
;
A
#
# COMPACT_ATOMS: atom_id res chain seq x y z
N GLN A 1 28.33 8.06 10.01
CA GLN A 1 27.24 8.78 10.73
C GLN A 1 26.26 7.85 11.47
N PHE A 2 26.35 6.50 11.31
CA PHE A 2 25.45 5.53 11.98
C PHE A 2 25.98 5.01 13.32
N LYS A 3 27.08 5.52 13.84
CA LYS A 3 27.73 5.03 15.08
C LYS A 3 26.96 5.27 16.39
N THR A 4 25.84 5.99 16.33
CA THR A 4 25.05 6.35 17.53
C THR A 4 23.75 5.59 17.72
N HIS A 5 23.33 4.74 16.74
CA HIS A 5 22.09 3.98 16.83
C HIS A 5 22.35 2.61 17.46
N LYS A 6 21.69 2.33 18.57
CA LYS A 6 21.81 1.04 19.26
C LYS A 6 21.05 -0.10 18.61
N ILE A 7 19.98 0.19 17.84
CA ILE A 7 19.12 -0.81 17.23
C ILE A 7 18.64 -0.29 15.86
N ILE A 8 18.70 -1.15 14.86
CA ILE A 8 18.21 -0.90 13.50
C ILE A 8 17.07 -1.88 13.21
N TYR A 9 15.85 -1.37 13.04
CA TYR A 9 14.70 -2.17 12.62
C TYR A 9 14.65 -2.21 11.10
N ILE A 10 14.50 -3.41 10.55
CA ILE A 10 14.41 -3.64 9.12
C ILE A 10 13.03 -4.22 8.82
N CYS A 11 12.29 -3.53 7.94
CA CYS A 11 11.08 -4.02 7.33
C CYS A 11 11.36 -4.25 5.85
N SER A 12 11.27 -5.47 5.39
CA SER A 12 11.48 -5.84 4.00
C SER A 12 10.42 -6.84 3.56
N VAL A 13 10.07 -6.77 2.29
CA VAL A 13 9.18 -7.72 1.61
C VAL A 13 9.94 -8.53 0.55
N VAL A 14 11.25 -8.28 0.39
CA VAL A 14 12.12 -8.91 -0.61
C VAL A 14 13.19 -9.74 0.09
N SER A 15 13.04 -11.05 0.07
CA SER A 15 13.96 -11.99 0.76
C SER A 15 15.41 -11.93 0.28
N GLU A 16 15.64 -11.58 -0.98
CA GLU A 16 16.99 -11.42 -1.54
C GLU A 16 17.70 -10.21 -0.94
N ILE A 17 16.98 -9.09 -0.78
CA ILE A 17 17.50 -7.88 -0.13
C ILE A 17 17.83 -8.17 1.34
N ASP A 18 17.03 -8.98 2.04
CA ASP A 18 17.30 -9.39 3.41
C ASP A 18 18.64 -10.12 3.54
N LYS A 19 18.99 -10.97 2.57
CA LYS A 19 20.28 -11.67 2.54
C LYS A 19 21.43 -10.68 2.36
N ILE A 20 21.30 -9.79 1.36
CA ILE A 20 22.30 -8.74 1.07
C ILE A 20 22.54 -7.87 2.30
N ILE A 21 21.48 -7.42 2.98
CA ILE A 21 21.59 -6.61 4.20
C ILE A 21 22.32 -7.38 5.31
N LYS A 22 21.94 -8.63 5.54
CA LYS A 22 22.59 -9.49 6.57
C LYS A 22 24.07 -9.73 6.30
N GLU A 23 24.45 -9.84 5.03
CA GLU A 23 25.84 -10.08 4.62
C GLU A 23 26.69 -8.81 4.72
N ASN A 24 26.19 -7.69 4.22
CA ASN A 24 26.93 -6.44 4.15
C ASN A 24 26.97 -5.67 5.48
N LEU A 25 25.98 -5.86 6.35
CA LEU A 25 25.92 -5.21 7.66
C LEU A 25 26.31 -6.15 8.82
N LYS A 26 27.22 -7.11 8.58
CA LYS A 26 27.66 -8.09 9.59
C LYS A 26 28.18 -7.45 10.88
N ILE A 27 28.86 -6.31 10.79
CA ILE A 27 29.41 -5.58 11.96
C ILE A 27 28.30 -5.04 12.88
N TYR A 28 27.07 -4.85 12.35
CA TYR A 28 25.91 -4.38 13.09
C TYR A 28 24.93 -5.51 13.44
N ARG A 29 25.32 -6.78 13.23
CA ARG A 29 24.43 -7.95 13.29
C ARG A 29 23.63 -8.07 14.60
N LYS A 30 24.19 -7.61 15.71
CA LYS A 30 23.51 -7.61 17.03
C LYS A 30 22.43 -6.56 17.14
N ASP A 31 22.53 -5.51 16.33
CA ASP A 31 21.66 -4.34 16.37
C ASP A 31 20.57 -4.39 15.27
N LEU A 32 20.65 -5.38 14.37
CA LEU A 32 19.70 -5.55 13.27
C LEU A 32 18.51 -6.40 13.71
N ILE A 33 17.32 -5.80 13.72
CA ILE A 33 16.06 -6.49 14.03
C ILE A 33 15.20 -6.52 12.79
N PHE A 34 15.07 -7.68 12.17
CA PHE A 34 14.08 -7.91 11.12
C PHE A 34 12.69 -8.07 11.74
N ILE A 35 11.73 -7.31 11.23
CA ILE A 35 10.38 -7.34 11.75
C ILE A 35 9.75 -8.69 11.43
N ASN A 36 9.29 -9.37 12.48
CA ASN A 36 8.64 -10.67 12.38
C ASN A 36 7.13 -10.54 12.62
N LYS A 37 6.37 -10.57 11.53
CA LYS A 37 4.90 -10.47 11.57
C LYS A 37 4.22 -11.58 12.38
N LYS A 38 4.85 -12.73 12.58
CA LYS A 38 4.29 -13.81 13.42
C LYS A 38 4.05 -13.38 14.87
N LYS A 39 4.78 -12.37 15.36
CA LYS A 39 4.57 -11.79 16.69
C LYS A 39 3.41 -10.80 16.75
N LEU A 40 2.78 -10.49 15.60
CA LEU A 40 1.76 -9.46 15.45
C LEU A 40 0.36 -10.05 15.17
N THR A 41 0.17 -11.34 15.49
CA THR A 41 -1.09 -12.07 15.27
C THR A 41 -2.30 -11.43 15.96
N SER A 42 -2.09 -10.82 17.12
CA SER A 42 -3.17 -10.14 17.88
C SER A 42 -3.72 -8.89 17.16
N LEU A 43 -2.95 -8.31 16.23
CA LEU A 43 -3.35 -7.14 15.45
C LEU A 43 -4.11 -7.50 14.16
N VAL A 44 -4.24 -8.78 13.86
CA VAL A 44 -4.84 -9.23 12.61
C VAL A 44 -6.12 -9.99 12.91
N HIS A 45 -7.16 -9.71 12.13
CA HIS A 45 -8.42 -10.43 12.26
C HIS A 45 -8.25 -11.90 11.87
N ARG A 46 -8.91 -12.83 12.58
CA ARG A 46 -8.75 -14.30 12.44
C ARG A 46 -8.93 -14.86 11.02
N ARG A 47 -9.69 -14.16 10.15
CA ARG A 47 -9.94 -14.56 8.76
C ARG A 47 -8.83 -14.11 7.79
N VAL A 48 -7.91 -13.26 8.22
CA VAL A 48 -6.82 -12.78 7.36
C VAL A 48 -5.65 -13.75 7.42
N ASN A 49 -5.15 -14.15 6.26
CA ASN A 49 -3.95 -14.98 6.18
C ASN A 49 -2.69 -14.15 6.42
N LEU A 50 -2.19 -14.18 7.64
CA LEU A 50 -1.00 -13.43 8.04
C LEU A 50 0.25 -13.84 7.25
N SER A 51 0.35 -15.09 6.77
CA SER A 51 1.53 -15.54 6.01
C SER A 51 1.69 -14.81 4.68
N GLN A 52 0.57 -14.41 4.06
CA GLN A 52 0.51 -13.70 2.79
C GLN A 52 0.49 -12.18 2.94
N LEU A 53 0.31 -11.66 4.16
CA LEU A 53 0.31 -10.21 4.41
C LEU A 53 1.75 -9.67 4.32
N GLY A 54 1.98 -8.63 3.53
CA GLY A 54 3.26 -7.92 3.45
C GLY A 54 3.67 -7.31 4.80
N ASN A 55 4.97 -7.30 5.07
CA ASN A 55 5.48 -6.68 6.30
C ASN A 55 5.27 -5.17 6.32
N ASP A 56 5.37 -4.51 5.17
CA ASP A 56 5.11 -3.10 4.95
C ASP A 56 3.68 -2.71 5.38
N ARG A 57 2.68 -3.46 4.96
CA ARG A 57 1.28 -3.23 5.30
C ARG A 57 1.02 -3.33 6.81
N ILE A 58 1.55 -4.35 7.46
CA ILE A 58 1.38 -4.51 8.92
C ILE A 58 2.11 -3.41 9.71
N ILE A 59 3.24 -2.93 9.22
CA ILE A 59 3.95 -1.80 9.83
C ILE A 59 3.17 -0.49 9.66
N ASN A 60 2.58 -0.25 8.51
CA ASN A 60 1.70 0.89 8.31
C ASN A 60 0.54 0.88 9.31
N VAL A 61 -0.07 -0.28 9.56
CA VAL A 61 -1.13 -0.45 10.57
C VAL A 61 -0.64 -0.13 11.98
N LEU A 62 0.51 -0.69 12.39
CA LEU A 62 1.12 -0.42 13.70
C LEU A 62 1.43 1.06 13.89
N SER A 63 2.00 1.68 12.86
CA SER A 63 2.35 3.10 12.88
C SER A 63 1.12 3.98 13.03
N ALA A 64 0.06 3.69 12.27
CA ALA A 64 -1.19 4.44 12.34
C ALA A 64 -1.86 4.29 13.71
N ILE A 65 -1.90 3.10 14.30
CA ILE A 65 -2.42 2.87 15.67
C ILE A 65 -1.62 3.70 16.69
N LYS A 66 -0.30 3.74 16.55
CA LYS A 66 0.57 4.49 17.47
C LYS A 66 0.41 6.00 17.34
N ILE A 67 0.28 6.51 16.12
CA ILE A 67 0.15 7.95 15.83
C ILE A 67 -1.25 8.45 16.19
N TYR A 68 -2.27 7.64 15.96
CA TYR A 68 -3.68 7.99 16.17
C TYR A 68 -4.36 7.07 17.19
N PRO A 69 -3.90 7.03 18.47
CA PRO A 69 -4.37 6.05 19.45
C PRO A 69 -5.86 6.18 19.82
N LYS A 70 -6.48 7.32 19.52
CA LYS A 70 -7.93 7.54 19.75
C LYS A 70 -8.80 6.99 18.61
N SER A 71 -8.22 6.74 17.44
CA SER A 71 -8.94 6.23 16.28
C SER A 71 -8.93 4.71 16.28
N LYS A 72 -10.06 4.08 16.61
CA LYS A 72 -10.18 2.63 16.66
C LYS A 72 -10.30 1.98 15.29
N SER A 73 -10.84 2.72 14.32
CA SER A 73 -11.07 2.23 12.94
C SER A 73 -10.66 3.29 11.94
N PHE A 74 -9.94 2.86 10.91
CA PHE A 74 -9.43 3.75 9.86
C PHE A 74 -9.03 2.95 8.62
N ILE A 75 -8.81 3.67 7.52
CA ILE A 75 -8.25 3.15 6.29
C ILE A 75 -6.88 3.76 6.10
N ILE A 76 -5.91 2.96 5.72
CA ILE A 76 -4.59 3.41 5.28
C ILE A 76 -4.55 3.29 3.78
N ILE A 77 -4.18 4.37 3.10
CA ILE A 77 -3.93 4.38 1.67
C ILE A 77 -2.44 4.62 1.46
N ASP A 78 -1.78 3.65 0.84
CA ASP A 78 -0.38 3.75 0.45
C ASP A 78 -0.30 3.86 -1.07
N LEU A 79 0.29 4.95 -1.55
CA LEU A 79 0.36 5.30 -2.97
C LEU A 79 1.79 5.15 -3.46
N GLY A 80 2.08 4.05 -4.13
CA GLY A 80 3.40 3.73 -4.67
C GLY A 80 3.31 3.03 -6.04
N THR A 81 4.24 2.12 -6.31
CA THR A 81 4.22 1.21 -7.47
C THR A 81 2.93 0.40 -7.52
N ALA A 82 2.44 -0.02 -6.37
CA ALA A 82 1.07 -0.44 -6.16
C ALA A 82 0.35 0.59 -5.28
N THR A 83 -0.98 0.64 -5.37
CA THR A 83 -1.79 1.35 -4.38
C THR A 83 -2.45 0.32 -3.49
N THR A 84 -2.23 0.42 -2.19
CA THR A 84 -2.90 -0.45 -1.22
C THR A 84 -3.89 0.35 -0.38
N LEU A 85 -5.03 -0.27 -0.10
CA LEU A 85 -6.00 0.21 0.88
C LEU A 85 -6.09 -0.83 1.98
N ASP A 86 -5.69 -0.47 3.19
CA ASP A 86 -5.67 -1.33 4.36
C ASP A 86 -6.74 -0.91 5.36
N ILE A 87 -7.60 -1.84 5.75
CA ILE A 87 -8.75 -1.57 6.60
C ILE A 87 -8.47 -2.07 8.02
N VAL A 88 -8.56 -1.15 8.97
CA VAL A 88 -8.41 -1.43 10.40
C VAL A 88 -9.73 -1.14 11.11
N ILE A 89 -10.17 -2.09 11.97
CA ILE A 89 -11.38 -2.00 12.74
C ILE A 89 -11.08 -2.47 14.16
N ASN A 90 -11.43 -1.64 15.15
CA ASN A 90 -11.16 -1.93 16.56
C ASN A 90 -9.69 -2.35 16.78
N TYR A 91 -8.77 -1.58 16.20
CA TYR A 91 -7.32 -1.81 16.23
C TYR A 91 -6.85 -3.12 15.60
N LYS A 92 -7.70 -3.81 14.81
CA LYS A 92 -7.32 -5.04 14.10
C LYS A 92 -7.35 -4.83 12.59
N TYR A 93 -6.35 -5.33 11.93
CA TYR A 93 -6.31 -5.37 10.47
C TYR A 93 -7.32 -6.38 9.95
N PHE A 94 -8.26 -5.93 9.14
CA PHE A 94 -9.35 -6.75 8.58
C PHE A 94 -9.10 -7.22 7.16
N GLY A 95 -8.09 -6.69 6.50
CA GLY A 95 -7.79 -6.97 5.11
C GLY A 95 -7.66 -5.67 4.32
N GLY A 96 -7.54 -5.79 3.01
CA GLY A 96 -7.41 -4.62 2.17
C GLY A 96 -7.44 -4.96 0.70
N VAL A 97 -7.21 -3.95 -0.12
CA VAL A 97 -7.20 -4.00 -1.58
C VAL A 97 -5.80 -3.67 -2.07
N ILE A 98 -5.37 -4.31 -3.15
CA ILE A 98 -4.14 -3.98 -3.87
C ILE A 98 -4.53 -3.64 -5.30
N LEU A 99 -4.17 -2.45 -5.73
CA LEU A 99 -4.38 -1.93 -7.07
C LEU A 99 -3.03 -1.60 -7.70
N PRO A 100 -2.90 -1.64 -9.02
CA PRO A 100 -1.70 -1.09 -9.65
C PRO A 100 -1.59 0.40 -9.32
N GLY A 101 -0.38 0.91 -9.09
CA GLY A 101 -0.15 2.33 -8.89
C GLY A 101 -0.50 3.15 -10.14
N ARG A 102 -0.93 4.39 -9.95
CA ARG A 102 -1.37 5.26 -11.07
C ARG A 102 -0.29 5.43 -12.14
N THR A 103 0.91 5.80 -11.74
CA THR A 103 2.05 5.98 -12.64
C THR A 103 2.46 4.68 -13.29
N THR A 104 2.54 3.61 -12.52
CA THR A 104 2.88 2.26 -13.01
C THR A 104 1.88 1.78 -14.07
N SER A 105 0.57 2.01 -13.83
CA SER A 105 -0.47 1.64 -14.79
C SER A 105 -0.34 2.44 -16.10
N TYR A 106 -0.06 3.74 -15.97
CA TYR A 106 0.15 4.61 -17.14
C TYR A 106 1.37 4.15 -17.95
N GLU A 107 2.51 3.98 -17.30
CA GLU A 107 3.76 3.55 -17.94
C GLU A 107 3.63 2.21 -18.64
N ASN A 108 2.95 1.23 -18.00
CA ASN A 108 2.67 -0.05 -18.61
C ASN A 108 1.78 0.08 -19.84
N LEU A 109 0.71 0.88 -19.79
CA LEU A 109 -0.16 1.10 -20.94
C LEU A 109 0.62 1.74 -22.11
N ILE A 110 1.41 2.78 -21.84
CA ILE A 110 2.23 3.46 -22.84
C ILE A 110 3.25 2.50 -23.45
N SER A 111 3.86 1.62 -22.67
CA SER A 111 4.87 0.68 -23.16
C SER A 111 4.30 -0.37 -24.13
N LEU A 112 3.05 -0.78 -23.90
CA LEU A 112 2.39 -1.84 -24.67
C LEU A 112 1.65 -1.32 -25.91
N ALA A 113 1.16 -0.09 -25.88
CA ALA A 113 0.33 0.46 -26.94
C ALA A 113 1.15 1.29 -27.95
N SER A 114 1.32 0.77 -29.17
CA SER A 114 2.16 1.39 -30.21
C SER A 114 1.78 2.82 -30.58
N GLY A 115 0.49 3.16 -30.56
CA GLY A 115 -0.03 4.47 -30.98
C GLY A 115 0.16 5.61 -29.97
N ILE A 116 0.65 5.33 -28.74
CA ILE A 116 0.73 6.32 -27.65
C ILE A 116 2.09 6.35 -26.93
N LYS A 117 3.11 5.71 -27.49
CA LYS A 117 4.43 5.51 -26.86
C LYS A 117 5.14 6.77 -26.35
N ASN A 118 4.86 7.94 -26.92
CA ASN A 118 5.56 9.18 -26.58
C ASN A 118 4.70 10.16 -25.76
N MET A 119 3.56 9.73 -25.27
CA MET A 119 2.70 10.61 -24.47
C MET A 119 3.28 10.81 -23.08
N LYS A 120 3.32 12.07 -22.63
CA LYS A 120 3.79 12.41 -21.29
C LYS A 120 2.59 12.47 -20.34
N PHE A 121 2.80 11.99 -19.13
CA PHE A 121 1.80 12.13 -18.08
C PHE A 121 1.64 13.60 -17.69
N SER A 122 0.38 14.07 -17.59
CA SER A 122 0.06 15.39 -17.07
C SER A 122 -1.07 15.30 -16.01
N ASN A 123 -1.23 16.34 -15.23
CA ASN A 123 -2.29 16.43 -14.22
C ASN A 123 -3.56 17.13 -14.75
N ASP A 124 -3.76 17.18 -16.05
CA ASP A 124 -4.96 17.77 -16.64
C ASP A 124 -6.22 17.07 -16.17
N ILE A 125 -7.23 17.86 -15.80
CA ILE A 125 -8.50 17.39 -15.23
C ILE A 125 -9.64 17.75 -16.18
N ASN A 126 -9.76 16.99 -17.27
CA ASN A 126 -10.92 17.05 -18.15
C ASN A 126 -11.69 15.73 -18.06
N ILE A 127 -13.01 15.79 -17.80
CA ILE A 127 -13.85 14.58 -17.69
C ILE A 127 -13.85 13.82 -19.02
N LEU A 128 -13.97 14.53 -20.12
CA LEU A 128 -13.95 13.96 -21.46
C LEU A 128 -12.79 14.54 -22.26
N GLY A 129 -11.87 13.67 -22.66
CA GLY A 129 -10.77 14.04 -23.54
C GLY A 129 -11.25 14.20 -24.99
N LYS A 130 -10.82 15.29 -25.63
CA LYS A 130 -11.09 15.58 -27.05
C LYS A 130 -10.01 15.00 -28.00
N ASN A 131 -8.95 14.45 -27.45
CA ASN A 131 -7.89 13.74 -28.14
C ASN A 131 -7.34 12.62 -27.24
N THR A 132 -6.49 11.76 -27.78
CA THR A 132 -5.97 10.57 -27.07
C THR A 132 -5.21 10.93 -25.80
N SER A 133 -4.43 12.00 -25.81
CA SER A 133 -3.70 12.44 -24.60
C SER A 133 -4.66 12.86 -23.51
N GLN A 134 -5.64 13.69 -23.81
CA GLN A 134 -6.66 14.13 -22.84
C GLN A 134 -7.52 12.96 -22.35
N ALA A 135 -7.87 12.02 -23.23
CA ALA A 135 -8.63 10.83 -22.84
C ALA A 135 -7.85 9.94 -21.87
N LEU A 136 -6.55 9.75 -22.12
CA LEU A 136 -5.65 9.04 -21.18
C LEU A 136 -5.58 9.76 -19.84
N MET A 137 -5.35 11.07 -19.84
CA MET A 137 -5.24 11.84 -18.59
C MET A 137 -6.56 11.83 -17.80
N SER A 138 -7.70 11.88 -18.48
CA SER A 138 -9.01 11.71 -17.85
C SER A 138 -9.12 10.35 -17.13
N GLY A 139 -8.78 9.26 -17.80
CA GLY A 139 -8.82 7.92 -17.24
C GLY A 139 -7.89 7.77 -16.03
N PHE A 140 -6.65 8.22 -16.15
CA PHE A 140 -5.65 8.06 -15.09
C PHE A 140 -5.78 9.08 -13.95
N ASN A 141 -6.37 10.25 -14.14
CA ASN A 141 -6.55 11.23 -13.07
C ASN A 141 -7.92 11.08 -12.41
N ILE A 142 -9.00 11.14 -13.19
CA ILE A 142 -10.37 11.09 -12.68
C ILE A 142 -10.78 9.65 -12.40
N GLY A 143 -10.58 8.75 -13.36
CA GLY A 143 -10.94 7.33 -13.21
C GLY A 143 -10.22 6.68 -12.03
N TYR A 144 -8.92 6.94 -11.86
CA TYR A 144 -8.15 6.44 -10.74
C TYR A 144 -8.65 6.97 -9.39
N LYS A 145 -8.97 8.27 -9.32
CA LYS A 145 -9.57 8.87 -8.13
C LYS A 145 -10.90 8.20 -7.79
N LEU A 146 -11.81 8.08 -8.76
CA LEU A 146 -13.12 7.45 -8.58
C LEU A 146 -13.00 5.98 -8.16
N MET A 147 -12.02 5.26 -8.71
CA MET A 147 -11.74 3.88 -8.30
C MET A 147 -11.40 3.80 -6.81
N ILE A 148 -10.51 4.66 -6.30
CA ILE A 148 -10.19 4.71 -4.87
C ILE A 148 -11.43 5.09 -4.06
N GLU A 149 -12.15 6.14 -4.45
CA GLU A 149 -13.36 6.60 -3.75
C GLU A 149 -14.43 5.51 -3.67
N SER A 150 -14.54 4.64 -4.68
CA SER A 150 -15.50 3.54 -4.68
C SER A 150 -15.27 2.53 -3.55
N TYR A 151 -14.02 2.36 -3.11
CA TYR A 151 -13.69 1.53 -1.94
C TYR A 151 -13.86 2.26 -0.61
N LEU A 152 -13.74 3.59 -0.61
CA LEU A 152 -13.89 4.37 0.63
C LEU A 152 -15.36 4.49 1.06
N LYS A 153 -16.29 4.64 0.11
CA LYS A 153 -17.73 4.79 0.38
C LYS A 153 -18.32 3.64 1.20
N PRO A 154 -18.20 2.35 0.82
CA PRO A 154 -18.74 1.24 1.60
C PRO A 154 -18.16 1.16 3.00
N VAL A 155 -16.88 1.49 3.18
CA VAL A 155 -16.20 1.42 4.47
C VAL A 155 -16.64 2.53 5.41
N SER A 156 -17.02 3.70 4.89
CA SER A 156 -17.52 4.82 5.69
C SER A 156 -18.98 4.67 6.12
N TYR A 157 -19.81 4.00 5.30
CA TYR A 157 -21.24 3.80 5.57
C TYR A 157 -21.53 2.55 6.42
N THR A 158 -20.66 1.58 6.39
CA THR A 158 -20.82 0.42 7.26
C THR A 158 -20.05 0.69 8.54
N HIS A 159 -20.75 0.89 9.65
CA HIS A 159 -20.27 0.32 10.90
C HIS A 159 -20.16 -1.21 10.69
N LEU A 160 -19.43 -1.54 9.66
CA LEU A 160 -18.86 -2.81 9.21
C LEU A 160 -19.69 -4.05 9.49
N THR A 161 -20.86 -4.12 8.93
CA THR A 161 -21.32 -5.37 8.36
C THR A 161 -20.82 -5.42 6.91
N LEU A 162 -19.63 -5.95 6.67
CA LEU A 162 -19.25 -6.37 5.33
C LEU A 162 -20.30 -7.37 4.86
N PRO A 163 -20.95 -7.18 3.70
CA PRO A 163 -21.84 -8.19 3.17
C PRO A 163 -21.04 -9.49 3.06
N THR A 164 -21.51 -10.53 3.69
CA THR A 164 -21.07 -11.89 3.45
C THR A 164 -21.42 -12.19 2.00
N ILE A 165 -20.43 -12.11 1.12
CA ILE A 165 -20.56 -12.66 -0.22
C ILE A 165 -20.61 -14.18 0.00
N SER A 166 -21.83 -14.72 -0.05
CA SER A 166 -22.08 -16.17 -0.10
C SER A 166 -21.63 -16.73 -1.43
#